data_bfcb36d09a8acf6f569085ebdb7ee719
#
_entry.id   bfcb36d09a8acf6f569085ebdb7ee719
#
_cell.length_a   1.000
_cell.length_b   1.000
_cell.length_c   1.000
_cell.angle_alpha   90.00
_cell.angle_beta   90.00
_cell.angle_gamma   90.00
#
_symmetry.space_group_name_H-M   'P 1'
#
loop_
_entity.id
_entity.type
_entity.pdbx_description
1 polymer ?
#
loop_
_entity_poly.entity_id
_entity_poly.type
_entity_poly.pdbx_seq_one_letter_code
_entity_poly.pdbx_strand_id
1 'polypeptide(L)'
;MKRLFLIILSMLTLTSCVDEVQFDNTPEGNMEALWKIIDEHYCFLDYKAETIGLDWNEVHARYRGKLNKNMTSPQLQEVLCNMLAELQDGHVNLYTAADVGRYWAWKEGYPSNLNDEIRESYLGNDYRIAAGLYYRILDDNVGYIVYHSFSSGIGEGNIAEVLHHLRLCSGLIIDVRGNGGGQLDYAQRLASHFTNERILVGYRSYKTGTGHSDFSELSPEYLEPSTTIRWQKPAIVLTNRGCYSATNTFVRDMLCCPNVRTLGDSTGGGGGMPFTSELPNGWLVRFSACPQFDKEKQHIEFGISPTIPCELKTEDVLKGKDTLIETARELLGKR
;
A
#
# COMPACT_ATOMS: atom_id res chain seq x y z
N MET A 1 -36.81 -9.83 -47.69
CA MET A 1 -36.27 -10.94 -46.89
C MET A 1 -34.90 -10.62 -46.25
N LYS A 2 -33.88 -10.16 -46.99
CA LYS A 2 -32.55 -9.83 -46.40
C LYS A 2 -32.56 -8.74 -45.30
N ARG A 3 -33.44 -7.72 -45.44
CA ARG A 3 -33.54 -6.65 -44.43
C ARG A 3 -34.27 -7.09 -43.14
N LEU A 4 -35.19 -8.04 -43.23
CA LEU A 4 -35.89 -8.60 -42.08
C LEU A 4 -34.99 -9.52 -41.28
N PHE A 5 -34.08 -10.25 -41.94
CA PHE A 5 -33.07 -11.11 -41.30
C PHE A 5 -32.02 -10.31 -40.53
N LEU A 6 -31.62 -9.12 -41.01
CA LEU A 6 -30.69 -8.24 -40.32
C LEU A 6 -31.29 -7.59 -39.06
N ILE A 7 -32.60 -7.29 -39.07
CA ILE A 7 -33.30 -6.73 -37.89
C ILE A 7 -33.47 -7.83 -36.83
N ILE A 8 -33.77 -9.06 -37.20
CA ILE A 8 -33.88 -10.17 -36.24
C ILE A 8 -32.51 -10.55 -35.66
N LEU A 9 -31.43 -10.48 -36.42
CA LEU A 9 -30.07 -10.74 -35.93
C LEU A 9 -29.59 -9.64 -35.01
N SER A 10 -29.99 -8.39 -35.25
CA SER A 10 -29.65 -7.25 -34.36
C SER A 10 -30.46 -7.26 -33.04
N MET A 11 -31.62 -7.88 -32.99
CA MET A 11 -32.40 -8.05 -31.76
C MET A 11 -31.89 -9.19 -30.85
N LEU A 12 -31.18 -10.16 -31.42
CA LEU A 12 -30.61 -11.30 -30.67
C LEU A 12 -29.31 -10.96 -29.91
N THR A 13 -28.73 -9.78 -30.15
CA THR A 13 -27.47 -9.35 -29.48
C THR A 13 -27.70 -8.48 -28.27
N LEU A 14 -28.95 -8.20 -27.83
CA LEU A 14 -29.26 -7.29 -26.71
C LEU A 14 -29.72 -8.02 -25.44
N THR A 15 -29.64 -9.32 -25.34
CA THR A 15 -30.00 -10.08 -24.14
C THR A 15 -28.77 -10.65 -23.42
N SER A 16 -27.74 -9.85 -23.22
CA SER A 16 -26.79 -10.11 -22.14
C SER A 16 -27.26 -9.28 -20.92
N CYS A 17 -28.42 -9.60 -20.39
CA CYS A 17 -28.73 -9.29 -19.00
C CYS A 17 -27.83 -10.22 -18.17
N VAL A 18 -26.75 -9.70 -17.61
CA VAL A 18 -26.19 -10.28 -16.42
C VAL A 18 -27.28 -10.10 -15.36
N ASP A 19 -27.87 -11.20 -14.89
CA ASP A 19 -28.77 -11.17 -13.74
C ASP A 19 -27.93 -10.81 -12.51
N GLU A 20 -27.80 -9.52 -12.23
CA GLU A 20 -27.22 -9.06 -10.98
C GLU A 20 -28.16 -9.45 -9.84
N VAL A 21 -27.65 -10.21 -8.88
CA VAL A 21 -28.39 -10.53 -7.67
C VAL A 21 -28.65 -9.23 -6.91
N GLN A 22 -29.91 -8.80 -6.88
CA GLN A 22 -30.31 -7.62 -6.13
C GLN A 22 -30.61 -8.00 -4.68
N PHE A 23 -30.01 -7.26 -3.75
CA PHE A 23 -30.23 -7.40 -2.32
C PHE A 23 -31.13 -6.27 -1.82
N ASP A 24 -32.02 -6.60 -0.89
CA ASP A 24 -32.91 -5.60 -0.27
C ASP A 24 -32.11 -4.67 0.67
N ASN A 25 -32.57 -3.43 0.79
CA ASN A 25 -32.02 -2.49 1.77
C ASN A 25 -32.54 -2.81 3.18
N THR A 26 -32.15 -3.95 3.72
CA THR A 26 -32.38 -4.43 5.10
C THR A 26 -31.03 -4.75 5.74
N PRO A 27 -30.93 -4.87 7.07
CA PRO A 27 -29.69 -5.31 7.71
C PRO A 27 -29.12 -6.61 7.13
N GLU A 28 -29.99 -7.60 6.88
CA GLU A 28 -29.61 -8.88 6.27
C GLU A 28 -29.16 -8.69 4.81
N GLY A 29 -29.93 -7.96 3.98
CA GLY A 29 -29.59 -7.73 2.58
C GLY A 29 -28.28 -6.96 2.40
N ASN A 30 -27.99 -5.97 3.25
CA ASN A 30 -26.71 -5.26 3.21
C ASN A 30 -25.54 -6.15 3.63
N MET A 31 -25.73 -7.05 4.60
CA MET A 31 -24.69 -8.01 4.98
C MET A 31 -24.43 -9.05 3.90
N GLU A 32 -25.49 -9.61 3.28
CA GLU A 32 -25.35 -10.58 2.19
C GLU A 32 -24.65 -9.94 0.96
N ALA A 33 -25.00 -8.70 0.63
CA ALA A 33 -24.32 -7.94 -0.42
C ALA A 33 -22.85 -7.74 -0.09
N LEU A 34 -22.51 -7.31 1.14
CA LEU A 34 -21.14 -7.12 1.59
C LEU A 34 -20.34 -8.43 1.52
N TRP A 35 -20.91 -9.51 2.06
CA TRP A 35 -20.26 -10.82 2.05
C TRP A 35 -19.95 -11.26 0.62
N LYS A 36 -20.93 -11.17 -0.29
CA LYS A 36 -20.79 -11.56 -1.69
C LYS A 36 -19.77 -10.69 -2.43
N ILE A 37 -19.75 -9.36 -2.21
CA ILE A 37 -18.76 -8.47 -2.81
C ILE A 37 -17.34 -8.90 -2.41
N ILE A 38 -17.11 -9.20 -1.15
CA ILE A 38 -15.80 -9.65 -0.68
C ILE A 38 -15.50 -11.05 -1.21
N ASP A 39 -16.46 -11.97 -1.17
CA ASP A 39 -16.29 -13.35 -1.64
C ASP A 39 -15.85 -13.41 -3.12
N GLU A 40 -16.48 -12.60 -3.97
CA GLU A 40 -16.23 -12.62 -5.41
C GLU A 40 -15.06 -11.74 -5.86
N HIS A 41 -14.75 -10.65 -5.13
CA HIS A 41 -13.85 -9.62 -5.64
C HIS A 41 -12.61 -9.34 -4.79
N TYR A 42 -12.60 -9.74 -3.53
CA TYR A 42 -11.42 -9.57 -2.68
C TYR A 42 -10.31 -10.55 -3.08
N CYS A 43 -9.11 -10.03 -3.28
CA CYS A 43 -8.04 -10.79 -3.92
C CYS A 43 -7.21 -11.69 -2.99
N PHE A 44 -7.45 -11.68 -1.68
CA PHE A 44 -6.60 -12.38 -0.72
C PHE A 44 -7.32 -13.48 0.08
N LEU A 45 -8.53 -13.93 -0.30
CA LEU A 45 -9.24 -14.93 0.50
C LEU A 45 -8.43 -16.23 0.67
N ASP A 46 -7.95 -16.83 -0.44
CA ASP A 46 -7.12 -18.04 -0.38
C ASP A 46 -5.81 -17.81 0.36
N TYR A 47 -5.14 -16.68 0.09
CA TYR A 47 -3.89 -16.33 0.77
C TYR A 47 -4.09 -16.16 2.28
N LYS A 48 -5.19 -15.55 2.73
CA LYS A 48 -5.50 -15.39 4.15
C LYS A 48 -6.04 -16.66 4.79
N ALA A 49 -6.69 -17.53 4.03
CA ALA A 49 -7.02 -18.87 4.49
C ALA A 49 -5.74 -19.67 4.84
N GLU A 50 -4.72 -19.59 4.00
CA GLU A 50 -3.44 -20.27 4.23
C GLU A 50 -2.60 -19.62 5.34
N THR A 51 -2.59 -18.30 5.46
CA THR A 51 -1.65 -17.58 6.33
C THR A 51 -2.19 -17.29 7.73
N ILE A 52 -3.50 -17.05 7.87
CA ILE A 52 -4.14 -16.71 9.14
C ILE A 52 -5.33 -17.61 9.48
N GLY A 53 -5.59 -18.64 8.66
CA GLY A 53 -6.68 -19.59 8.91
C GLY A 53 -8.09 -18.98 8.69
N LEU A 54 -8.23 -17.97 7.82
CA LEU A 54 -9.50 -17.33 7.54
C LEU A 54 -10.44 -18.28 6.79
N ASP A 55 -11.62 -18.56 7.34
CA ASP A 55 -12.74 -19.17 6.61
C ASP A 55 -13.86 -18.13 6.44
N TRP A 56 -14.02 -17.62 5.21
CA TRP A 56 -14.97 -16.55 4.92
C TRP A 56 -16.44 -17.01 5.04
N ASN A 57 -16.71 -18.30 4.84
CA ASN A 57 -18.05 -18.88 5.07
C ASN A 57 -18.37 -19.00 6.55
N GLU A 58 -17.42 -19.38 7.40
CA GLU A 58 -17.59 -19.38 8.85
C GLU A 58 -17.79 -17.95 9.38
N VAL A 59 -17.06 -16.98 8.86
CA VAL A 59 -17.25 -15.55 9.16
C VAL A 59 -18.68 -15.14 8.81
N HIS A 60 -19.17 -15.47 7.60
CA HIS A 60 -20.54 -15.21 7.20
C HIS A 60 -21.56 -15.74 8.19
N ALA A 61 -21.50 -17.04 8.49
CA ALA A 61 -22.45 -17.70 9.41
C ALA A 61 -22.44 -17.05 10.81
N ARG A 62 -21.25 -16.72 11.33
CA ARG A 62 -21.06 -16.09 12.64
C ARG A 62 -21.67 -14.68 12.71
N TYR A 63 -21.47 -13.86 11.67
CA TYR A 63 -21.97 -12.48 11.66
C TYR A 63 -23.44 -12.40 11.27
N ARG A 64 -23.95 -13.28 10.43
CA ARG A 64 -25.39 -13.41 10.15
C ARG A 64 -26.20 -13.66 11.42
N GLY A 65 -25.66 -14.46 12.34
CA GLY A 65 -26.29 -14.73 13.65
C GLY A 65 -26.37 -13.53 14.58
N LYS A 66 -25.66 -12.42 14.29
CA LYS A 66 -25.69 -11.17 15.09
C LYS A 66 -26.73 -10.17 14.59
N LEU A 67 -27.35 -10.42 13.44
CA LEU A 67 -28.31 -9.48 12.84
C LEU A 67 -29.72 -9.62 13.46
N ASN A 68 -30.43 -8.51 13.50
CA ASN A 68 -31.86 -8.48 13.75
C ASN A 68 -32.53 -7.34 12.94
N LYS A 69 -33.82 -7.48 12.68
CA LYS A 69 -34.59 -6.58 11.80
C LYS A 69 -34.70 -5.13 12.32
N ASN A 70 -34.49 -4.93 13.60
CA ASN A 70 -34.67 -3.62 14.25
C ASN A 70 -33.33 -2.92 14.54
N MET A 71 -32.24 -3.36 13.90
CA MET A 71 -30.93 -2.72 14.06
C MET A 71 -30.95 -1.29 13.56
N THR A 72 -30.38 -0.41 14.36
CA THR A 72 -30.06 0.96 13.92
C THR A 72 -28.85 0.94 12.97
N SER A 73 -28.69 2.01 12.17
CA SER A 73 -27.52 2.13 11.29
C SER A 73 -26.17 2.01 12.02
N PRO A 74 -25.95 2.61 13.20
CA PRO A 74 -24.70 2.39 13.96
C PRO A 74 -24.48 0.94 14.39
N GLN A 75 -25.53 0.23 14.80
CA GLN A 75 -25.42 -1.19 15.17
C GLN A 75 -25.08 -2.07 13.96
N LEU A 76 -25.72 -1.81 12.81
CA LEU A 76 -25.37 -2.50 11.56
C LEU A 76 -23.92 -2.21 11.17
N GLN A 77 -23.50 -0.93 11.21
CA GLN A 77 -22.12 -0.54 10.91
C GLN A 77 -21.13 -1.29 11.78
N GLU A 78 -21.34 -1.38 13.09
CA GLU A 78 -20.48 -2.12 14.01
C GLU A 78 -20.34 -3.60 13.62
N VAL A 79 -21.46 -4.27 13.30
CA VAL A 79 -21.45 -5.68 12.88
C VAL A 79 -20.68 -5.85 11.58
N LEU A 80 -20.92 -5.03 10.57
CA LEU A 80 -20.25 -5.12 9.27
C LEU A 80 -18.77 -4.75 9.35
N CYS A 81 -18.40 -3.74 10.15
CA CYS A 81 -17.00 -3.40 10.38
C CYS A 81 -16.22 -4.53 11.08
N ASN A 82 -16.83 -5.16 12.10
CA ASN A 82 -16.24 -6.29 12.78
C ASN A 82 -16.09 -7.52 11.86
N MET A 83 -17.04 -7.75 10.96
CA MET A 83 -16.95 -8.77 9.92
C MET A 83 -15.78 -8.51 8.98
N LEU A 84 -15.64 -7.29 8.48
CA LEU A 84 -14.54 -6.91 7.61
C LEU A 84 -13.17 -6.95 8.30
N ALA A 85 -13.11 -6.70 9.60
CA ALA A 85 -11.87 -6.75 10.38
C ALA A 85 -11.24 -8.15 10.43
N GLU A 86 -12.03 -9.22 10.25
CA GLU A 86 -11.53 -10.60 10.15
C GLU A 86 -10.57 -10.78 8.96
N LEU A 87 -10.69 -9.94 7.92
CA LEU A 87 -9.78 -9.93 6.77
C LEU A 87 -8.38 -9.42 7.10
N GLN A 88 -8.18 -8.74 8.22
CA GLN A 88 -6.89 -8.18 8.65
C GLN A 88 -6.17 -7.39 7.54
N ASP A 89 -6.91 -6.54 6.82
CA ASP A 89 -6.40 -5.75 5.70
C ASP A 89 -6.74 -4.25 5.91
N GLY A 90 -5.72 -3.41 5.97
CA GLY A 90 -5.87 -1.96 6.13
C GLY A 90 -6.50 -1.25 4.93
N HIS A 91 -6.56 -1.89 3.76
CA HIS A 91 -7.28 -1.39 2.59
C HIS A 91 -8.77 -1.69 2.64
N VAL A 92 -9.23 -2.60 3.51
CA VAL A 92 -10.65 -2.91 3.67
C VAL A 92 -11.29 -1.88 4.60
N ASN A 93 -12.18 -1.06 4.04
CA ASN A 93 -12.84 0.02 4.75
C ASN A 93 -14.32 0.06 4.41
N LEU A 94 -15.16 0.35 5.38
CA LEU A 94 -16.59 0.61 5.20
C LEU A 94 -16.88 2.09 5.44
N TYR A 95 -17.26 2.80 4.38
CA TYR A 95 -17.61 4.21 4.43
C TYR A 95 -19.14 4.35 4.62
N THR A 96 -19.53 5.02 5.68
CA THR A 96 -20.93 5.36 5.97
C THR A 96 -21.10 6.87 6.00
N ALA A 97 -22.33 7.36 6.14
CA ALA A 97 -22.57 8.80 6.26
C ALA A 97 -21.98 9.41 7.55
N ALA A 98 -21.74 8.61 8.58
CA ALA A 98 -21.32 9.07 9.91
C ALA A 98 -19.85 8.80 10.21
N ASP A 99 -19.28 7.69 9.70
CA ASP A 99 -17.95 7.24 10.09
C ASP A 99 -17.35 6.30 9.03
N VAL A 100 -16.06 5.98 9.20
CA VAL A 100 -15.32 5.04 8.37
C VAL A 100 -14.78 3.89 9.23
N GLY A 101 -15.32 2.69 9.02
CA GLY A 101 -14.77 1.47 9.60
C GLY A 101 -13.44 1.09 8.99
N ARG A 102 -12.42 0.82 9.81
CA ARG A 102 -11.05 0.52 9.39
C ARG A 102 -10.42 -0.52 10.30
N TYR A 103 -9.53 -1.33 9.74
CA TYR A 103 -8.67 -2.23 10.50
C TYR A 103 -7.29 -1.58 10.72
N TRP A 104 -6.96 -1.26 11.96
CA TRP A 104 -5.70 -0.58 12.31
C TRP A 104 -4.64 -1.49 12.92
N ALA A 105 -5.01 -2.71 13.34
CA ALA A 105 -4.09 -3.63 14.02
C ALA A 105 -2.89 -4.06 13.16
N TRP A 106 -2.91 -3.79 11.86
CA TRP A 106 -1.72 -4.00 11.00
C TRP A 106 -0.51 -3.16 11.43
N LYS A 107 -0.71 -2.06 12.16
CA LYS A 107 0.37 -1.25 12.74
C LYS A 107 0.26 -1.07 14.27
N GLU A 108 -0.91 -1.30 14.85
CA GLU A 108 -1.09 -1.24 16.30
C GLU A 108 -0.39 -2.44 16.97
N GLY A 109 0.22 -2.20 18.12
CA GLY A 109 0.99 -3.24 18.83
C GLY A 109 2.43 -3.44 18.32
N TYR A 110 2.85 -2.73 17.29
CA TYR A 110 4.23 -2.71 16.80
C TYR A 110 4.96 -1.46 17.31
N PRO A 111 6.29 -1.53 17.54
CA PRO A 111 7.09 -0.34 17.85
C PRO A 111 6.94 0.70 16.74
N SER A 112 6.81 1.96 17.13
CA SER A 112 6.73 3.05 16.15
C SER A 112 8.00 3.16 15.29
N ASN A 113 9.17 2.93 15.89
CA ASN A 113 10.50 3.16 15.30
C ASN A 113 10.64 4.55 14.65
N LEU A 114 9.91 5.52 15.18
CA LEU A 114 9.89 6.89 14.73
C LEU A 114 9.55 7.83 15.90
N ASN A 115 10.33 8.88 16.04
CA ASN A 115 10.00 10.06 16.83
C ASN A 115 10.01 11.27 15.91
N ASP A 116 8.85 11.85 15.67
CA ASP A 116 8.68 12.93 14.69
C ASP A 116 9.49 14.17 15.05
N GLU A 117 9.55 14.57 16.34
CA GLU A 117 10.31 15.75 16.80
C GLU A 117 11.80 15.56 16.54
N ILE A 118 12.34 14.37 16.82
CA ILE A 118 13.75 14.07 16.57
C ILE A 118 14.00 14.02 15.05
N ARG A 119 13.15 13.37 14.26
CA ARG A 119 13.28 13.34 12.80
C ARG A 119 13.34 14.76 12.22
N GLU A 120 12.43 15.64 12.64
CA GLU A 120 12.41 17.04 12.21
C GLU A 120 13.67 17.80 12.63
N SER A 121 14.28 17.46 13.77
CA SER A 121 15.55 18.07 14.20
C SER A 121 16.72 17.78 13.24
N TYR A 122 16.72 16.63 12.56
CA TYR A 122 17.71 16.32 11.51
C TYR A 122 17.49 17.12 10.23
N LEU A 123 16.27 17.53 9.93
CA LEU A 123 16.02 18.49 8.85
C LEU A 123 16.52 19.90 9.23
N GLY A 124 16.45 20.26 10.53
CA GLY A 124 16.86 21.57 11.00
C GLY A 124 15.96 22.70 10.47
N ASN A 125 16.48 23.93 10.42
CA ASN A 125 15.74 25.11 9.98
C ASN A 125 16.09 25.56 8.55
N ASP A 126 17.09 24.94 7.93
CA ASP A 126 17.65 25.32 6.62
C ASP A 126 17.41 24.26 5.52
N TYR A 127 16.48 23.34 5.79
CA TYR A 127 16.09 22.34 4.81
C TYR A 127 15.43 22.99 3.58
N ARG A 128 15.47 22.26 2.48
CA ARG A 128 14.82 22.64 1.22
C ARG A 128 13.59 21.78 0.97
N ILE A 129 12.70 22.31 0.14
CA ILE A 129 11.48 21.62 -0.28
C ILE A 129 11.40 21.59 -1.81
N ALA A 130 11.17 20.42 -2.38
CA ALA A 130 10.80 20.25 -3.77
C ALA A 130 9.50 19.43 -3.85
N ALA A 131 8.37 20.12 -3.95
CA ALA A 131 7.03 19.54 -3.81
C ALA A 131 6.89 18.75 -2.49
N GLY A 132 6.63 17.43 -2.52
CA GLY A 132 6.49 16.60 -1.32
C GLY A 132 7.81 16.17 -0.66
N LEU A 133 8.97 16.49 -1.25
CA LEU A 133 10.28 16.08 -0.75
C LEU A 133 10.90 17.18 0.10
N TYR A 134 11.23 16.86 1.36
CA TYR A 134 11.99 17.71 2.29
C TYR A 134 13.41 17.19 2.35
N TYR A 135 14.44 18.05 2.16
CA TYR A 135 15.79 17.56 2.04
C TYR A 135 16.86 18.55 2.48
N ARG A 136 17.99 18.00 2.92
CA ARG A 136 19.19 18.74 3.24
C ARG A 136 20.45 17.88 3.12
N ILE A 137 21.62 18.50 3.25
CA ILE A 137 22.92 17.83 3.44
C ILE A 137 23.23 17.84 4.92
N LEU A 138 23.43 16.65 5.54
CA LEU A 138 23.85 16.52 6.92
C LEU A 138 25.34 16.91 7.07
N ASP A 139 25.78 17.20 8.30
CA ASP A 139 27.12 17.72 8.60
C ASP A 139 28.26 16.78 8.17
N ASP A 140 27.99 15.48 8.03
CA ASP A 140 28.93 14.45 7.56
C ASP A 140 28.86 14.21 6.05
N ASN A 141 28.29 15.14 5.29
CA ASN A 141 28.12 15.06 3.84
C ASN A 141 27.27 13.88 3.36
N VAL A 142 26.27 13.46 4.15
CA VAL A 142 25.22 12.53 3.76
C VAL A 142 23.98 13.32 3.35
N GLY A 143 23.38 12.99 2.20
CA GLY A 143 22.11 13.56 1.77
C GLY A 143 20.97 12.94 2.59
N TYR A 144 20.03 13.76 3.04
CA TYR A 144 18.85 13.33 3.78
C TYR A 144 17.59 13.83 3.11
N ILE A 145 16.69 12.89 2.79
CA ILE A 145 15.37 13.17 2.19
C ILE A 145 14.30 12.58 3.10
N VAL A 146 13.26 13.37 3.40
CA VAL A 146 12.04 12.91 4.07
C VAL A 146 10.88 13.02 3.10
N TYR A 147 10.10 11.95 2.95
CA TYR A 147 8.89 11.94 2.13
C TYR A 147 7.71 11.37 2.93
N HIS A 148 6.86 12.27 3.44
CA HIS A 148 5.80 11.93 4.38
C HIS A 148 4.62 11.17 3.77
N SER A 149 4.34 11.35 2.48
CA SER A 149 3.20 10.71 1.82
C SER A 149 3.33 10.71 0.31
N PHE A 150 3.09 9.57 -0.31
CA PHE A 150 2.91 9.47 -1.76
C PHE A 150 1.58 10.06 -2.26
N SER A 151 0.77 10.67 -1.39
CA SER A 151 -0.33 11.55 -1.80
C SER A 151 0.16 12.96 -2.14
N SER A 152 1.33 13.36 -1.69
CA SER A 152 1.98 14.62 -2.06
C SER A 152 2.67 14.46 -3.41
N GLY A 153 2.21 15.20 -4.42
CA GLY A 153 2.70 15.07 -5.80
C GLY A 153 4.19 15.41 -5.93
N ILE A 154 4.91 14.60 -6.70
CA ILE A 154 6.30 14.86 -7.12
C ILE A 154 6.45 14.61 -8.62
N GLY A 155 7.07 15.54 -9.33
CA GLY A 155 7.42 15.41 -10.75
C GLY A 155 8.90 15.09 -10.94
N GLU A 156 9.28 14.67 -12.16
CA GLU A 156 10.67 14.44 -12.56
C GLU A 156 11.60 15.62 -12.23
N GLY A 157 11.15 16.86 -12.48
CA GLY A 157 11.91 18.06 -12.17
C GLY A 157 12.17 18.27 -10.68
N ASN A 158 11.20 17.90 -9.82
CA ASN A 158 11.38 18.00 -8.37
C ASN A 158 12.44 17.01 -7.87
N ILE A 159 12.39 15.76 -8.34
CA ILE A 159 13.37 14.73 -7.97
C ILE A 159 14.74 15.10 -8.54
N ALA A 160 14.80 15.55 -9.78
CA ALA A 160 16.04 15.99 -10.42
C ALA A 160 16.72 17.14 -9.64
N GLU A 161 15.95 18.14 -9.16
CA GLU A 161 16.45 19.23 -8.33
C GLU A 161 17.06 18.70 -7.03
N VAL A 162 16.34 17.80 -6.33
CA VAL A 162 16.81 17.20 -5.08
C VAL A 162 18.13 16.43 -5.30
N LEU A 163 18.15 15.53 -6.28
CA LEU A 163 19.33 14.70 -6.55
C LEU A 163 20.51 15.54 -7.08
N HIS A 164 20.24 16.59 -7.87
CA HIS A 164 21.28 17.51 -8.31
C HIS A 164 21.89 18.28 -7.11
N HIS A 165 21.06 18.76 -6.18
CA HIS A 165 21.54 19.41 -4.97
C HIS A 165 22.42 18.49 -4.12
N LEU A 166 22.00 17.21 -3.96
CA LEU A 166 22.68 16.22 -3.14
C LEU A 166 23.84 15.49 -3.88
N ARG A 167 24.10 15.79 -5.15
CA ARG A 167 25.01 15.01 -6.02
C ARG A 167 26.43 14.83 -5.50
N LEU A 168 26.90 15.71 -4.62
CA LEU A 168 28.26 15.63 -4.04
C LEU A 168 28.29 14.87 -2.70
N CYS A 169 27.14 14.49 -2.14
CA CYS A 169 27.08 13.69 -0.92
C CYS A 169 27.70 12.31 -1.12
N SER A 170 28.24 11.73 -0.04
CA SER A 170 28.84 10.38 -0.03
C SER A 170 27.80 9.27 -0.21
N GLY A 171 26.59 9.48 0.28
CA GLY A 171 25.46 8.58 0.22
C GLY A 171 24.14 9.33 0.48
N LEU A 172 23.05 8.60 0.47
CA LEU A 172 21.70 9.16 0.60
C LEU A 172 20.87 8.36 1.61
N ILE A 173 20.18 9.06 2.50
CA ILE A 173 19.13 8.51 3.37
C ILE A 173 17.80 8.99 2.82
N ILE A 174 16.86 8.06 2.62
CA ILE A 174 15.47 8.33 2.21
C ILE A 174 14.56 7.85 3.32
N ASP A 175 14.01 8.77 4.09
CA ASP A 175 13.13 8.46 5.22
C ASP A 175 11.67 8.46 4.77
N VAL A 176 11.09 7.25 4.69
CA VAL A 176 9.68 7.03 4.39
C VAL A 176 8.93 6.44 5.58
N ARG A 177 9.51 6.48 6.77
CA ARG A 177 8.84 6.00 7.99
C ARG A 177 7.57 6.81 8.24
N GLY A 178 6.48 6.10 8.57
CA GLY A 178 5.16 6.70 8.77
C GLY A 178 4.43 7.10 7.49
N ASN A 179 5.02 6.88 6.31
CA ASN A 179 4.38 7.16 5.02
C ASN A 179 3.35 6.08 4.69
N GLY A 180 2.07 6.39 4.85
CA GLY A 180 0.93 5.46 4.62
C GLY A 180 0.62 5.18 3.14
N GLY A 181 1.43 5.65 2.20
CA GLY A 181 1.23 5.43 0.76
C GLY A 181 0.61 6.60 0.02
N GLY A 182 -0.14 6.29 -1.04
CA GLY A 182 -0.74 7.26 -1.96
C GLY A 182 -0.69 6.75 -3.41
N GLN A 183 -0.15 7.54 -4.32
CA GLN A 183 -0.10 7.22 -5.75
C GLN A 183 1.10 6.33 -6.10
N LEU A 184 0.85 5.21 -6.76
CA LEU A 184 1.89 4.27 -7.19
C LEU A 184 2.85 4.87 -8.21
N ASP A 185 2.36 5.76 -9.08
CA ASP A 185 3.22 6.40 -10.08
C ASP A 185 4.26 7.33 -9.45
N TYR A 186 3.98 7.96 -8.31
CA TYR A 186 4.99 8.72 -7.56
C TYR A 186 6.03 7.81 -6.93
N ALA A 187 5.61 6.64 -6.42
CA ALA A 187 6.53 5.64 -5.88
C ALA A 187 7.50 5.13 -6.95
N GLN A 188 6.98 4.72 -8.11
CA GLN A 188 7.79 4.27 -9.26
C GLN A 188 8.67 5.38 -9.81
N ARG A 189 8.15 6.60 -9.92
CA ARG A 189 8.91 7.77 -10.39
C ARG A 189 10.11 8.05 -9.49
N LEU A 190 9.95 8.04 -8.18
CA LEU A 190 11.08 8.21 -7.27
C LEU A 190 12.07 7.05 -7.38
N ALA A 191 11.61 5.81 -7.39
CA ALA A 191 12.46 4.63 -7.49
C ALA A 191 13.25 4.56 -8.82
N SER A 192 12.68 5.04 -9.93
CA SER A 192 13.31 5.03 -11.27
C SER A 192 14.66 5.75 -11.33
N HIS A 193 14.92 6.65 -10.39
CA HIS A 193 16.19 7.37 -10.29
C HIS A 193 17.33 6.56 -9.65
N PHE A 194 17.06 5.32 -9.16
CA PHE A 194 18.04 4.50 -8.44
C PHE A 194 18.54 3.27 -9.25
N THR A 195 18.15 3.17 -10.50
CA THR A 195 18.65 2.16 -11.43
C THR A 195 19.15 2.80 -12.72
N ASN A 196 20.10 2.13 -13.40
CA ASN A 196 20.55 2.47 -14.75
C ASN A 196 19.94 1.60 -15.83
N GLU A 197 19.30 0.52 -15.44
CA GLU A 197 18.78 -0.50 -16.33
C GLU A 197 17.30 -0.76 -16.02
N ARG A 198 16.57 -1.27 -17.01
CA ARG A 198 15.26 -1.81 -16.80
C ARG A 198 15.36 -3.07 -15.94
N ILE A 199 14.77 -3.05 -14.75
CA ILE A 199 14.85 -4.16 -13.79
C ILE A 199 13.46 -4.70 -13.47
N LEU A 200 13.35 -6.02 -13.31
CA LEU A 200 12.14 -6.66 -12.79
C LEU A 200 12.04 -6.35 -11.29
N VAL A 201 10.91 -5.78 -10.86
CA VAL A 201 10.67 -5.41 -9.46
C VAL A 201 9.57 -6.24 -8.80
N GLY A 202 8.76 -6.93 -9.58
CA GLY A 202 7.70 -7.78 -9.06
C GLY A 202 6.71 -8.20 -10.11
N TYR A 203 5.55 -8.61 -9.63
CA TYR A 203 4.45 -9.07 -10.47
C TYR A 203 3.12 -8.54 -9.95
N ARG A 204 2.12 -8.59 -10.82
CA ARG A 204 0.72 -8.27 -10.52
C ARG A 204 -0.20 -9.28 -11.17
N SER A 205 -1.34 -9.52 -10.56
CA SER A 205 -2.41 -10.33 -11.14
C SER A 205 -3.75 -9.60 -10.99
N TYR A 206 -4.74 -10.03 -11.76
CA TYR A 206 -6.08 -9.43 -11.79
C TYR A 206 -7.12 -10.54 -11.67
N LYS A 207 -8.22 -10.30 -10.95
CA LYS A 207 -9.36 -11.19 -10.93
C LYS A 207 -9.94 -11.32 -12.35
N THR A 208 -10.20 -12.55 -12.78
CA THR A 208 -10.80 -12.90 -14.09
C THR A 208 -12.17 -13.53 -13.96
N GLY A 209 -12.59 -13.85 -12.75
CA GLY A 209 -13.87 -14.45 -12.41
C GLY A 209 -14.21 -14.25 -10.94
N THR A 210 -15.27 -14.91 -10.48
CA THR A 210 -15.79 -14.80 -9.12
C THR A 210 -15.20 -15.83 -8.15
N GLY A 211 -14.57 -16.90 -8.64
CA GLY A 211 -13.89 -17.88 -7.79
C GLY A 211 -12.66 -17.32 -7.12
N HIS A 212 -12.33 -17.80 -5.92
CA HIS A 212 -11.23 -17.25 -5.09
C HIS A 212 -9.87 -17.34 -5.80
N SER A 213 -9.65 -18.38 -6.61
CA SER A 213 -8.42 -18.60 -7.41
C SER A 213 -8.49 -18.11 -8.86
N ASP A 214 -9.59 -17.45 -9.28
CA ASP A 214 -9.78 -16.96 -10.63
C ASP A 214 -8.95 -15.70 -10.89
N PHE A 215 -7.69 -15.88 -11.24
CA PHE A 215 -6.75 -14.80 -11.54
C PHE A 215 -6.14 -14.95 -12.94
N SER A 216 -5.74 -13.82 -13.51
CA SER A 216 -4.87 -13.80 -14.68
C SER A 216 -3.50 -14.41 -14.35
N GLU A 217 -2.74 -14.78 -15.37
CA GLU A 217 -1.31 -15.04 -15.19
C GLU A 217 -0.60 -13.82 -14.58
N LEU A 218 0.49 -14.09 -13.87
CA LEU A 218 1.31 -13.03 -13.27
C LEU A 218 1.94 -12.16 -14.35
N SER A 219 1.55 -10.91 -14.40
CA SER A 219 2.13 -9.89 -15.28
C SER A 219 3.37 -9.28 -14.63
N PRO A 220 4.55 -9.35 -15.26
CA PRO A 220 5.77 -8.78 -14.70
C PRO A 220 5.71 -7.24 -14.65
N GLU A 221 6.15 -6.68 -13.53
CA GLU A 221 6.32 -5.25 -13.34
C GLU A 221 7.80 -4.87 -13.42
N TYR A 222 8.10 -3.87 -14.24
CA TYR A 222 9.47 -3.41 -14.46
C TYR A 222 9.61 -1.96 -14.01
N LEU A 223 10.75 -1.67 -13.42
CA LEU A 223 11.19 -0.31 -13.15
C LEU A 223 12.09 0.15 -14.29
N GLU A 224 11.63 1.14 -15.05
CA GLU A 224 12.43 1.78 -16.11
C GLU A 224 13.33 2.86 -15.48
N PRO A 225 14.59 3.00 -15.92
CA PRO A 225 15.45 4.06 -15.40
C PRO A 225 14.96 5.43 -15.83
N SER A 226 15.02 6.41 -14.91
CA SER A 226 14.71 7.80 -15.25
C SER A 226 15.61 8.31 -16.37
N THR A 227 15.06 9.15 -17.24
CA THR A 227 15.79 9.80 -18.34
C THR A 227 16.58 11.02 -17.87
N THR A 228 16.42 11.44 -16.63
CA THR A 228 17.12 12.57 -16.01
C THR A 228 18.28 12.10 -15.12
N ILE A 229 18.63 12.85 -14.07
CA ILE A 229 19.70 12.48 -13.13
C ILE A 229 19.33 11.20 -12.40
N ARG A 230 20.30 10.29 -12.25
CA ARG A 230 20.16 9.03 -11.51
C ARG A 230 21.20 8.95 -10.40
N TRP A 231 20.77 8.42 -9.26
CA TRP A 231 21.64 8.24 -8.10
C TRP A 231 22.31 6.87 -8.14
N GLN A 232 23.63 6.85 -8.28
CA GLN A 232 24.42 5.62 -8.42
C GLN A 232 25.34 5.34 -7.23
N LYS A 233 25.27 6.17 -6.19
CA LYS A 233 25.99 5.97 -4.94
C LYS A 233 25.13 5.17 -3.95
N PRO A 234 25.66 4.70 -2.82
CA PRO A 234 24.87 4.03 -1.82
C PRO A 234 23.70 4.88 -1.34
N ALA A 235 22.54 4.23 -1.16
CA ALA A 235 21.35 4.81 -0.55
C ALA A 235 20.77 3.85 0.49
N ILE A 236 20.22 4.41 1.55
CA ILE A 236 19.50 3.67 2.60
C ILE A 236 18.09 4.23 2.72
N VAL A 237 17.09 3.36 2.57
CA VAL A 237 15.70 3.68 2.80
C VAL A 237 15.34 3.31 4.23
N LEU A 238 14.88 4.27 5.04
CA LEU A 238 14.42 4.02 6.39
C LEU A 238 12.95 3.58 6.37
N THR A 239 12.67 2.44 7.01
CA THR A 239 11.34 1.80 7.00
C THR A 239 10.83 1.54 8.41
N ASN A 240 9.50 1.51 8.55
CA ASN A 240 8.79 1.05 9.75
C ASN A 240 7.40 0.51 9.38
N ARG A 241 6.65 -0.01 10.36
CA ARG A 241 5.25 -0.47 10.15
C ARG A 241 4.33 0.58 9.56
N GLY A 242 4.62 1.86 9.68
CA GLY A 242 3.88 2.95 9.06
C GLY A 242 4.04 3.05 7.54
N CYS A 243 5.02 2.36 6.93
CA CYS A 243 5.20 2.27 5.48
C CYS A 243 4.15 1.33 4.89
N TYR A 244 3.12 1.88 4.23
CA TYR A 244 1.96 1.10 3.79
C TYR A 244 1.59 1.39 2.34
N SER A 245 0.92 0.44 1.65
CA SER A 245 0.35 0.65 0.31
C SER A 245 1.43 1.06 -0.72
N ALA A 246 1.31 2.20 -1.38
CA ALA A 246 2.29 2.68 -2.36
C ALA A 246 3.72 2.79 -1.78
N THR A 247 3.86 3.05 -0.47
CA THR A 247 5.17 3.04 0.20
C THR A 247 5.73 1.63 0.32
N ASN A 248 4.89 0.63 0.56
CA ASN A 248 5.30 -0.77 0.55
C ASN A 248 5.80 -1.18 -0.85
N THR A 249 5.09 -0.79 -1.91
CA THR A 249 5.53 -0.98 -3.30
C THR A 249 6.84 -0.24 -3.60
N PHE A 250 6.99 1.01 -3.13
CA PHE A 250 8.25 1.75 -3.23
C PHE A 250 9.42 1.00 -2.60
N VAL A 251 9.24 0.46 -1.40
CA VAL A 251 10.28 -0.33 -0.70
C VAL A 251 10.61 -1.59 -1.48
N ARG A 252 9.61 -2.30 -2.04
CA ARG A 252 9.80 -3.44 -2.94
C ARG A 252 10.69 -3.06 -4.13
N ASP A 253 10.38 -1.97 -4.81
CA ASP A 253 11.08 -1.52 -6.01
C ASP A 253 12.52 -1.09 -5.67
N MET A 254 12.71 -0.37 -4.57
CA MET A 254 14.02 0.07 -4.09
C MET A 254 14.94 -1.09 -3.69
N LEU A 255 14.40 -2.19 -3.14
CA LEU A 255 15.16 -3.39 -2.84
C LEU A 255 15.73 -4.09 -4.09
N CYS A 256 15.17 -3.84 -5.26
CA CYS A 256 15.68 -4.35 -6.53
C CYS A 256 16.79 -3.46 -7.10
N CYS A 257 16.98 -2.24 -6.59
CA CYS A 257 18.01 -1.31 -7.07
C CYS A 257 19.40 -1.67 -6.49
N PRO A 258 20.49 -1.71 -7.32
CA PRO A 258 21.75 -2.34 -6.94
C PRO A 258 22.50 -1.66 -5.79
N ASN A 259 22.33 -0.34 -5.61
CA ASN A 259 23.06 0.44 -4.59
C ASN A 259 22.16 0.82 -3.40
N VAL A 260 21.01 0.18 -3.24
CA VAL A 260 20.04 0.49 -2.21
C VAL A 260 19.95 -0.61 -1.16
N ARG A 261 19.87 -0.21 0.09
CA ARG A 261 19.51 -1.07 1.22
C ARG A 261 18.36 -0.44 1.98
N THR A 262 17.59 -1.25 2.68
CA THR A 262 16.56 -0.78 3.61
C THR A 262 17.01 -1.00 5.06
N LEU A 263 16.65 -0.09 5.96
CA LEU A 263 17.04 -0.13 7.37
C LEU A 263 15.85 0.25 8.24
N GLY A 264 15.60 -0.52 9.27
CA GLY A 264 14.56 -0.27 10.25
C GLY A 264 13.74 -1.50 10.57
N ASP A 265 12.41 -1.39 10.48
CA ASP A 265 11.46 -2.46 10.70
C ASP A 265 10.73 -2.85 9.40
N SER A 266 10.05 -3.98 9.44
CA SER A 266 9.18 -4.42 8.35
C SER A 266 8.12 -3.37 8.04
N THR A 267 7.81 -3.22 6.76
CA THR A 267 6.71 -2.35 6.32
C THR A 267 5.35 -2.88 6.78
N GLY A 268 4.32 -2.04 6.70
CA GLY A 268 2.96 -2.40 7.10
C GLY A 268 2.20 -3.26 6.09
N GLY A 269 2.72 -3.39 4.87
CA GLY A 269 2.06 -4.18 3.83
C GLY A 269 1.07 -3.37 2.98
N GLY A 270 -0.10 -3.96 2.70
CA GLY A 270 -1.08 -3.38 1.79
C GLY A 270 -0.70 -3.61 0.33
N GLY A 271 -0.40 -4.86 -0.02
CA GLY A 271 0.01 -5.31 -1.35
C GLY A 271 -1.14 -5.51 -2.33
N GLY A 272 -2.36 -5.07 -2.02
CA GLY A 272 -3.53 -5.15 -2.89
C GLY A 272 -3.95 -3.77 -3.39
N MET A 273 -4.12 -3.60 -4.71
CA MET A 273 -4.71 -2.37 -5.22
C MET A 273 -6.19 -2.31 -4.86
N PRO A 274 -6.66 -1.23 -4.20
CA PRO A 274 -8.04 -1.18 -3.73
C PRO A 274 -9.04 -0.85 -4.83
N PHE A 275 -10.23 -1.44 -4.68
CA PHE A 275 -11.43 -1.15 -5.44
C PHE A 275 -12.55 -0.71 -4.50
N THR A 276 -13.66 -0.20 -5.03
CA THR A 276 -14.80 0.24 -4.22
C THR A 276 -16.09 -0.24 -4.86
N SER A 277 -16.99 -0.80 -4.03
CA SER A 277 -18.36 -1.20 -4.39
C SER A 277 -19.37 -0.55 -3.44
N GLU A 278 -20.63 -0.49 -3.87
CA GLU A 278 -21.72 0.11 -3.11
C GLU A 278 -22.66 -0.98 -2.55
N LEU A 279 -23.13 -0.79 -1.32
CA LEU A 279 -24.13 -1.62 -0.67
C LEU A 279 -25.55 -1.08 -0.96
N PRO A 280 -26.63 -1.89 -0.79
CA PRO A 280 -28.01 -1.46 -1.04
C PRO A 280 -28.44 -0.20 -0.26
N ASN A 281 -27.83 0.08 0.88
CA ASN A 281 -28.10 1.27 1.69
C ASN A 281 -27.27 2.51 1.31
N GLY A 282 -26.48 2.43 0.23
CA GLY A 282 -25.58 3.51 -0.23
C GLY A 282 -24.26 3.60 0.50
N TRP A 283 -23.93 2.67 1.41
CA TRP A 283 -22.59 2.61 2.00
C TRP A 283 -21.58 2.06 1.00
N LEU A 284 -20.33 2.52 1.09
CA LEU A 284 -19.27 2.08 0.19
C LEU A 284 -18.31 1.16 0.93
N VAL A 285 -18.04 -0.01 0.36
CA VAL A 285 -16.98 -0.89 0.81
C VAL A 285 -15.79 -0.77 -0.13
N ARG A 286 -14.62 -0.46 0.43
CA ARG A 286 -13.32 -0.50 -0.26
C ARG A 286 -12.59 -1.77 0.14
N PHE A 287 -11.92 -2.43 -0.80
CA PHE A 287 -11.22 -3.70 -0.58
C PHE A 287 -10.09 -3.89 -1.60
N SER A 288 -9.11 -4.74 -1.27
CA SER A 288 -8.02 -5.13 -2.17
C SER A 288 -8.54 -6.04 -3.27
N ALA A 289 -8.35 -5.67 -4.55
CA ALA A 289 -8.86 -6.41 -5.70
C ALA A 289 -7.75 -6.94 -6.65
N CYS A 290 -6.52 -6.45 -6.52
CA CYS A 290 -5.44 -6.74 -7.44
C CYS A 290 -4.15 -6.99 -6.64
N PRO A 291 -3.74 -8.25 -6.43
CA PRO A 291 -2.59 -8.57 -5.60
C PRO A 291 -1.29 -8.22 -6.31
N GLN A 292 -0.35 -7.70 -5.53
CA GLN A 292 1.03 -7.42 -5.92
C GLN A 292 1.98 -8.43 -5.27
N PHE A 293 3.04 -8.74 -5.98
CA PHE A 293 4.07 -9.70 -5.57
C PHE A 293 5.45 -9.09 -5.73
N ASP A 294 6.40 -9.61 -4.99
CA ASP A 294 7.82 -9.32 -5.22
C ASP A 294 8.37 -10.07 -6.46
N LYS A 295 9.66 -9.90 -6.73
CA LYS A 295 10.32 -10.57 -7.88
C LYS A 295 10.46 -12.08 -7.71
N GLU A 296 10.38 -12.60 -6.50
CA GLU A 296 10.32 -14.02 -6.14
C GLU A 296 8.88 -14.57 -6.16
N LYS A 297 7.88 -13.75 -6.59
CA LYS A 297 6.46 -14.09 -6.65
C LYS A 297 5.82 -14.34 -5.28
N GLN A 298 6.35 -13.74 -4.23
CA GLN A 298 5.75 -13.77 -2.91
C GLN A 298 4.82 -12.59 -2.71
N HIS A 299 3.71 -12.79 -2.02
CA HIS A 299 2.81 -11.70 -1.64
C HIS A 299 3.53 -10.67 -0.75
N ILE A 300 3.27 -9.39 -1.00
CA ILE A 300 3.77 -8.29 -0.17
C ILE A 300 2.69 -7.71 0.75
N GLU A 301 1.58 -8.42 0.92
CA GLU A 301 0.40 -7.97 1.68
C GLU A 301 0.71 -7.72 3.15
N PHE A 302 1.48 -8.58 3.79
CA PHE A 302 1.83 -8.44 5.21
C PHE A 302 3.12 -7.64 5.46
N GLY A 303 3.68 -7.03 4.42
CA GLY A 303 4.85 -6.18 4.51
C GLY A 303 6.13 -6.84 3.98
N ILE A 304 7.19 -6.06 4.00
CA ILE A 304 8.51 -6.40 3.48
C ILE A 304 9.52 -6.17 4.58
N SER A 305 10.33 -7.19 4.89
CA SER A 305 11.39 -7.08 5.88
C SER A 305 12.55 -6.22 5.36
N PRO A 306 13.16 -5.39 6.22
CA PRO A 306 14.33 -4.61 5.84
C PRO A 306 15.57 -5.48 5.66
N THR A 307 16.53 -5.03 4.83
CA THR A 307 17.84 -5.68 4.71
C THR A 307 18.67 -5.56 5.97
N ILE A 308 18.46 -4.50 6.75
CA ILE A 308 19.16 -4.22 8.00
C ILE A 308 18.11 -3.93 9.09
N PRO A 309 17.76 -4.91 9.92
CA PRO A 309 16.89 -4.68 11.07
C PRO A 309 17.52 -3.67 12.05
N CYS A 310 16.75 -2.67 12.46
CA CYS A 310 17.20 -1.66 13.41
C CYS A 310 16.01 -1.09 14.18
N GLU A 311 16.13 -1.01 15.49
CA GLU A 311 15.11 -0.44 16.36
C GLU A 311 15.56 0.89 16.94
N LEU A 312 14.60 1.79 17.15
CA LEU A 312 14.82 3.07 17.81
C LEU A 312 15.10 2.84 19.30
N LYS A 313 16.30 3.17 19.75
CA LYS A 313 16.72 2.96 21.14
C LYS A 313 16.31 4.13 22.01
N THR A 314 15.68 3.83 23.13
CA THR A 314 15.28 4.85 24.12
C THR A 314 16.46 5.72 24.59
N GLU A 315 17.65 5.12 24.74
CA GLU A 315 18.86 5.84 25.14
C GLU A 315 19.30 6.90 24.13
N ASP A 316 19.10 6.66 22.84
CA ASP A 316 19.40 7.61 21.78
C ASP A 316 18.34 8.72 21.75
N VAL A 317 17.07 8.34 21.87
CA VAL A 317 15.93 9.29 21.95
C VAL A 317 16.12 10.29 23.09
N LEU A 318 16.53 9.82 24.27
CA LEU A 318 16.82 10.69 25.42
C LEU A 318 17.98 11.67 25.18
N LYS A 319 18.85 11.37 24.23
CA LYS A 319 19.94 12.25 23.78
C LYS A 319 19.57 13.10 22.56
N GLY A 320 18.31 13.07 22.13
CA GLY A 320 17.84 13.77 20.93
C GLY A 320 18.37 13.15 19.63
N LYS A 321 18.70 11.84 19.61
CA LYS A 321 19.22 11.11 18.46
C LYS A 321 18.23 10.08 17.98
N ASP A 322 18.18 9.90 16.65
CA ASP A 322 17.45 8.82 16.00
C ASP A 322 18.43 7.68 15.66
N THR A 323 18.28 6.53 16.31
CA THR A 323 19.18 5.38 16.13
C THR A 323 19.26 4.94 14.66
N LEU A 324 18.14 4.99 13.93
CA LEU A 324 18.10 4.55 12.53
C LEU A 324 18.85 5.53 11.63
N ILE A 325 18.66 6.84 11.83
CA ILE A 325 19.40 7.87 11.08
C ILE A 325 20.89 7.78 11.38
N GLU A 326 21.29 7.69 12.65
CA GLU A 326 22.69 7.57 13.03
C GLU A 326 23.35 6.31 12.46
N THR A 327 22.64 5.16 12.53
CA THR A 327 23.14 3.91 11.92
C THR A 327 23.28 4.03 10.39
N ALA A 328 22.34 4.67 9.73
CA ALA A 328 22.42 4.91 8.28
C ALA A 328 23.62 5.82 7.93
N ARG A 329 23.85 6.88 8.69
CA ARG A 329 25.03 7.78 8.54
C ARG A 329 26.35 7.02 8.69
N GLU A 330 26.47 6.17 9.71
CA GLU A 330 27.67 5.34 9.91
C GLU A 330 27.91 4.40 8.73
N LEU A 331 26.85 3.76 8.22
CA LEU A 331 26.96 2.83 7.08
C LEU A 331 27.31 3.51 5.76
N LEU A 332 26.95 4.78 5.60
CA LEU A 332 27.25 5.60 4.41
C LEU A 332 28.58 6.33 4.51
N GLY A 333 29.08 6.60 5.73
CA GLY A 333 30.33 7.29 5.98
C GLY A 333 31.57 6.39 6.07
N LYS A 334 31.39 5.07 6.21
CA LYS A 334 32.51 4.10 6.27
C LYS A 334 33.00 3.75 4.85
N ARG A 335 33.71 4.67 4.20
CA ARG A 335 34.49 4.43 2.99
C ARG A 335 35.96 4.81 3.20
#